data_31514a0f57016a5c2ddec45217ec351b
#
_entry.id   31514a0f57016a5c2ddec45217ec351b
#
_cell.length_a   1.000
_cell.length_b   1.000
_cell.length_c   1.000
_cell.angle_alpha   90.00
_cell.angle_beta   90.00
_cell.angle_gamma   90.00
#
_symmetry.space_group_name_H-M   'P 1'
#
loop_
_entity.id
_entity.type
_entity.pdbx_description
1 polymer ?
#
loop_
_entity_poly.entity_id
_entity_poly.type
_entity_poly.pdbx_seq_one_letter_code
_entity_poly.pdbx_strand_id
1 'polypeptide(L)'
;EKNEKLPQFTSCCPGWVKFAEQYYPEYVPNLSSVKSPQMALGAIIKKYYAKEIGVNPEDIVLVSIMPCTAKKFEAEREEFNGDVDIVLTTRELVKVFKSTGMDIKMVEPEPFDRPFGLSSQSGLSFGKTGGVLGSVVEVIADKVAVKNVNTKQISEGTNLTEIELENGRIVRGIAVFGLGNVRKIVDKLKSGELQADVVEVMACNYGCIGGGGQPYPNDVRTRARRASILRETQSVDVLISPTENFHMRQLYEKYLGAPLSHEAHETIHTEYKHRRRIQEEEIDILPLPTDDEEKIKVSVCLGTSCYTKGSYEILEKLIALSNNEEWAKNLEIKGTFCLENCGKAPNVLINDRIVGEATIEKIKEVALSEIREKQGDTEVSKSNL
;
A
#
# COMPACT_ATOMS: atom_id res chain seq x y z
N GLU A 1 -10.42 4.41 -26.86
CA GLU A 1 -10.44 3.83 -28.21
C GLU A 1 -9.12 3.15 -28.64
N LYS A 2 -8.02 3.39 -27.95
CA LYS A 2 -6.79 2.60 -28.11
C LYS A 2 -6.70 1.63 -26.94
N ASN A 3 -6.95 0.35 -27.19
CA ASN A 3 -6.90 -0.77 -26.22
C ASN A 3 -5.50 -1.03 -25.62
N GLU A 4 -4.55 -0.13 -25.76
CA GLU A 4 -3.14 -0.34 -25.45
C GLU A 4 -2.83 -0.42 -23.95
N LYS A 5 -3.78 -0.01 -23.06
CA LYS A 5 -3.57 0.02 -21.60
C LYS A 5 -4.71 -0.63 -20.80
N LEU A 6 -5.33 -1.66 -21.36
CA LEU A 6 -6.33 -2.44 -20.63
C LEU A 6 -5.72 -3.74 -20.04
N PRO A 7 -6.20 -4.18 -18.90
CA PRO A 7 -7.19 -3.51 -18.04
C PRO A 7 -6.61 -2.27 -17.38
N GLN A 8 -7.44 -1.22 -17.19
CA GLN A 8 -7.04 -0.07 -16.39
C GLN A 8 -7.31 -0.35 -14.91
N PHE A 9 -6.30 -0.17 -14.07
CA PHE A 9 -6.43 -0.29 -12.61
C PHE A 9 -6.66 1.07 -11.97
N THR A 10 -7.54 1.12 -10.97
CA THR A 10 -7.69 2.33 -10.14
C THR A 10 -6.44 2.60 -9.32
N SER A 11 -6.13 3.87 -9.05
CA SER A 11 -4.95 4.33 -8.31
C SER A 11 -5.28 5.03 -6.98
N CYS A 12 -6.54 5.07 -6.59
CA CYS A 12 -6.96 5.75 -5.37
C CYS A 12 -6.50 5.08 -4.06
N CYS A 13 -6.08 3.81 -4.11
CA CYS A 13 -5.58 3.04 -2.96
C CYS A 13 -4.04 2.98 -2.95
N PRO A 14 -3.34 3.77 -2.09
CA PRO A 14 -1.88 3.80 -2.09
C PRO A 14 -1.23 2.47 -1.66
N GLY A 15 -1.94 1.66 -0.88
CA GLY A 15 -1.49 0.31 -0.56
C GLY A 15 -1.45 -0.61 -1.78
N TRP A 16 -2.39 -0.46 -2.69
CA TRP A 16 -2.39 -1.15 -3.98
C TRP A 16 -1.31 -0.59 -4.91
N VAL A 17 -1.24 0.73 -5.06
CA VAL A 17 -0.24 1.37 -5.94
C VAL A 17 1.17 0.91 -5.56
N LYS A 18 1.54 0.99 -4.27
CA LYS A 18 2.83 0.51 -3.77
C LYS A 18 3.04 -0.98 -4.06
N PHE A 19 2.00 -1.79 -3.90
CA PHE A 19 2.08 -3.22 -4.18
C PHE A 19 2.27 -3.50 -5.68
N ALA A 20 1.59 -2.77 -6.56
CA ALA A 20 1.76 -2.88 -8.00
C ALA A 20 3.18 -2.46 -8.43
N GLU A 21 3.66 -1.32 -7.95
CA GLU A 21 5.01 -0.81 -8.24
C GLU A 21 6.12 -1.83 -7.86
N GLN A 22 5.90 -2.61 -6.81
CA GLN A 22 6.92 -3.54 -6.28
C GLN A 22 6.81 -4.96 -6.83
N TYR A 23 5.60 -5.43 -7.13
CA TYR A 23 5.37 -6.83 -7.47
C TYR A 23 4.83 -7.06 -8.88
N TYR A 24 4.29 -6.02 -9.51
CA TYR A 24 3.68 -6.08 -10.83
C TYR A 24 4.11 -4.88 -11.69
N PRO A 25 5.42 -4.69 -11.90
CA PRO A 25 5.93 -3.54 -12.66
C PRO A 25 5.36 -3.47 -14.08
N GLU A 26 4.99 -4.60 -14.67
CA GLU A 26 4.34 -4.68 -15.97
C GLU A 26 2.95 -4.03 -16.02
N TYR A 27 2.25 -3.92 -14.86
CA TYR A 27 0.94 -3.27 -14.76
C TYR A 27 1.02 -1.81 -14.26
N VAL A 28 2.20 -1.30 -13.95
CA VAL A 28 2.35 0.12 -13.58
C VAL A 28 1.84 1.06 -14.68
N PRO A 29 2.10 0.82 -15.99
CA PRO A 29 1.52 1.62 -17.06
C PRO A 29 -0.01 1.54 -17.19
N ASN A 30 -0.63 0.53 -16.55
CA ASN A 30 -2.08 0.32 -16.52
C ASN A 30 -2.76 0.98 -15.31
N LEU A 31 -2.00 1.57 -14.37
CA LEU A 31 -2.56 2.36 -13.30
C LEU A 31 -3.18 3.64 -13.84
N SER A 32 -4.33 4.03 -13.31
CA SER A 32 -4.91 5.33 -13.61
C SER A 32 -3.94 6.44 -13.20
N SER A 33 -3.68 7.40 -14.07
CA SER A 33 -2.84 8.55 -13.78
C SER A 33 -3.52 9.55 -12.83
N VAL A 34 -4.81 9.45 -12.59
CA VAL A 34 -5.54 10.37 -11.70
C VAL A 34 -5.05 10.19 -10.27
N LYS A 35 -4.64 11.29 -9.63
CA LYS A 35 -4.31 11.35 -8.20
C LYS A 35 -5.48 10.81 -7.37
N SER A 36 -5.19 10.26 -6.20
CA SER A 36 -6.26 9.88 -5.29
C SER A 36 -7.10 11.09 -4.88
N PRO A 37 -8.37 10.90 -4.45
CA PRO A 37 -9.20 12.03 -4.00
C PRO A 37 -8.53 12.91 -2.95
N GLN A 38 -7.72 12.33 -2.05
CA GLN A 38 -6.93 13.09 -1.08
C GLN A 38 -5.95 14.04 -1.77
N MET A 39 -5.13 13.51 -2.68
CA MET A 39 -4.08 14.29 -3.31
C MET A 39 -4.63 15.25 -4.38
N ALA A 40 -5.69 14.85 -5.09
CA ALA A 40 -6.37 15.72 -6.06
C ALA A 40 -6.99 16.96 -5.38
N LEU A 41 -7.69 16.74 -4.24
CA LEU A 41 -8.27 17.86 -3.49
C LEU A 41 -7.18 18.74 -2.87
N GLY A 42 -6.10 18.13 -2.36
CA GLY A 42 -4.94 18.85 -1.84
C GLY A 42 -4.31 19.78 -2.88
N ALA A 43 -4.03 19.25 -4.07
CA ALA A 43 -3.50 20.03 -5.18
C ALA A 43 -4.41 21.21 -5.57
N ILE A 44 -5.74 20.98 -5.61
CA ILE A 44 -6.71 22.03 -5.92
C ILE A 44 -6.74 23.10 -4.83
N ILE A 45 -6.69 22.72 -3.55
CA ILE A 45 -6.65 23.68 -2.44
C ILE A 45 -5.37 24.51 -2.51
N LYS A 46 -4.21 23.89 -2.61
CA LYS A 46 -2.93 24.59 -2.66
C LYS A 46 -2.80 25.49 -3.91
N LYS A 47 -3.22 24.99 -5.10
CA LYS A 47 -3.01 25.71 -6.36
C LYS A 47 -4.06 26.80 -6.63
N TYR A 48 -5.30 26.57 -6.26
CA TYR A 48 -6.41 27.46 -6.66
C TYR A 48 -7.14 28.12 -5.49
N TYR A 49 -7.51 27.38 -4.45
CA TYR A 49 -8.23 27.97 -3.32
C TYR A 49 -7.36 28.98 -2.55
N ALA A 50 -6.08 28.72 -2.40
CA ALA A 50 -5.12 29.68 -1.83
C ALA A 50 -5.19 31.05 -2.52
N LYS A 51 -5.26 31.07 -3.86
CA LYS A 51 -5.39 32.30 -4.64
C LYS A 51 -6.74 32.98 -4.42
N GLU A 52 -7.84 32.23 -4.28
CA GLU A 52 -9.16 32.82 -4.04
C GLU A 52 -9.25 33.55 -2.71
N ILE A 53 -8.63 33.00 -1.67
CA ILE A 53 -8.63 33.60 -0.33
C ILE A 53 -7.47 34.56 -0.10
N GLY A 54 -6.60 34.77 -1.11
CA GLY A 54 -5.46 35.69 -1.04
C GLY A 54 -4.34 35.27 -0.09
N VAL A 55 -4.14 33.95 0.10
CA VAL A 55 -3.14 33.37 0.98
C VAL A 55 -2.08 32.64 0.14
N ASN A 56 -0.81 32.68 0.56
CA ASN A 56 0.20 31.87 -0.11
C ASN A 56 -0.05 30.37 0.14
N PRO A 57 0.15 29.49 -0.85
CA PRO A 57 0.00 28.06 -0.66
C PRO A 57 0.81 27.46 0.49
N GLU A 58 1.99 28.03 0.75
CA GLU A 58 2.91 27.61 1.82
C GLU A 58 2.39 27.98 3.23
N ASP A 59 1.53 28.99 3.34
CA ASP A 59 0.90 29.40 4.60
C ASP A 59 -0.35 28.54 4.94
N ILE A 60 -0.77 27.66 4.04
CA ILE A 60 -1.89 26.74 4.27
C ILE A 60 -1.33 25.42 4.79
N VAL A 61 -1.71 25.02 5.99
CA VAL A 61 -1.45 23.68 6.52
C VAL A 61 -2.68 22.80 6.26
N LEU A 62 -2.58 21.92 5.29
CA LEU A 62 -3.66 21.00 4.92
C LEU A 62 -3.57 19.70 5.70
N VAL A 63 -4.56 19.48 6.58
CA VAL A 63 -4.68 18.27 7.38
C VAL A 63 -5.76 17.37 6.82
N SER A 64 -5.38 16.18 6.38
CA SER A 64 -6.31 15.16 5.87
C SER A 64 -6.62 14.13 6.94
N ILE A 65 -7.91 13.81 7.13
CA ILE A 65 -8.36 12.79 8.10
C ILE A 65 -8.81 11.56 7.33
N MET A 66 -8.08 10.45 7.48
CA MET A 66 -8.25 9.26 6.66
C MET A 66 -8.42 7.97 7.49
N PRO A 67 -9.25 7.02 7.05
CA PRO A 67 -9.36 5.69 7.67
C PRO A 67 -8.15 4.78 7.33
N CYS A 68 -7.06 5.33 6.85
CA CYS A 68 -5.99 4.63 6.15
C CYS A 68 -4.61 5.08 6.63
N THR A 69 -3.72 4.15 6.96
CA THR A 69 -2.32 4.44 7.30
C THR A 69 -1.45 4.68 6.06
N ALA A 70 -1.77 4.03 4.94
CA ALA A 70 -1.03 4.17 3.70
C ALA A 70 -1.18 5.56 3.04
N LYS A 71 -2.19 6.33 3.43
CA LYS A 71 -2.37 7.73 3.01
C LYS A 71 -1.29 8.67 3.56
N LYS A 72 -0.67 8.32 4.69
CA LYS A 72 0.52 9.02 5.20
C LYS A 72 1.69 8.87 4.23
N PHE A 73 1.99 7.62 3.86
CA PHE A 73 3.01 7.32 2.86
C PHE A 73 2.72 7.97 1.51
N GLU A 74 1.45 8.02 1.09
CA GLU A 74 1.07 8.68 -0.16
C GLU A 74 1.39 10.17 -0.14
N ALA A 75 1.09 10.88 0.96
CA ALA A 75 1.37 12.31 1.09
C ALA A 75 2.87 12.65 1.07
N GLU A 76 3.73 11.71 1.47
CA GLU A 76 5.18 11.86 1.50
C GLU A 76 5.86 11.53 0.16
N ARG A 77 5.10 11.14 -0.88
CA ARG A 77 5.66 10.79 -2.19
C ARG A 77 6.08 12.05 -2.94
N GLU A 78 7.25 12.01 -3.56
CA GLU A 78 7.85 13.14 -4.28
C GLU A 78 6.94 13.71 -5.39
N GLU A 79 6.20 12.84 -6.10
CA GLU A 79 5.30 13.22 -7.18
C GLU A 79 4.08 14.01 -6.73
N PHE A 80 3.79 14.08 -5.44
CA PHE A 80 2.67 14.86 -4.88
C PHE A 80 3.10 16.20 -4.27
N ASN A 81 4.40 16.39 -4.07
CA ASN A 81 5.07 17.67 -3.81
C ASN A 81 4.34 18.61 -2.82
N GLY A 82 3.93 18.09 -1.67
CA GLY A 82 3.30 18.89 -0.61
C GLY A 82 1.82 19.22 -0.84
N ASP A 83 1.13 18.50 -1.73
CA ASP A 83 -0.32 18.65 -1.90
C ASP A 83 -1.10 18.49 -0.57
N VAL A 84 -0.60 17.67 0.36
CA VAL A 84 -1.17 17.47 1.71
C VAL A 84 -0.03 17.45 2.73
N ASP A 85 -0.11 18.31 3.75
CA ASP A 85 0.97 18.47 4.74
C ASP A 85 0.90 17.40 5.83
N ILE A 86 -0.28 17.09 6.36
CA ILE A 86 -0.47 16.17 7.47
C ILE A 86 -1.60 15.19 7.18
N VAL A 87 -1.37 13.92 7.43
CA VAL A 87 -2.42 12.89 7.39
C VAL A 87 -2.63 12.31 8.78
N LEU A 88 -3.81 12.52 9.33
CA LEU A 88 -4.27 11.88 10.55
C LEU A 88 -5.16 10.69 10.22
N THR A 89 -4.93 9.57 10.87
CA THR A 89 -5.90 8.47 10.83
C THR A 89 -7.12 8.81 11.70
N THR A 90 -8.28 8.22 11.40
CA THR A 90 -9.48 8.35 12.23
C THR A 90 -9.19 8.00 13.69
N ARG A 91 -8.29 7.03 13.92
CA ARG A 91 -7.86 6.63 15.26
C ARG A 91 -7.02 7.69 15.97
N GLU A 92 -6.15 8.37 15.23
CA GLU A 92 -5.34 9.48 15.77
C GLU A 92 -6.21 10.69 16.07
N LEU A 93 -7.20 10.99 15.24
CA LEU A 93 -8.17 12.04 15.54
C LEU A 93 -8.91 11.80 16.87
N VAL A 94 -9.30 10.56 17.14
CA VAL A 94 -9.89 10.20 18.45
C VAL A 94 -8.91 10.43 19.62
N LYS A 95 -7.60 10.21 19.39
CA LYS A 95 -6.58 10.54 20.41
C LYS A 95 -6.46 12.04 20.63
N VAL A 96 -6.52 12.84 19.55
CA VAL A 96 -6.53 14.32 19.66
C VAL A 96 -7.70 14.78 20.52
N PHE A 97 -8.93 14.33 20.26
CA PHE A 97 -10.09 14.67 21.07
C PHE A 97 -9.90 14.32 22.54
N LYS A 98 -9.37 13.11 22.83
CA LYS A 98 -9.08 12.70 24.21
C LYS A 98 -8.00 13.56 24.87
N SER A 99 -6.94 13.91 24.15
CA SER A 99 -5.83 14.69 24.71
C SER A 99 -6.21 16.16 24.99
N THR A 100 -7.16 16.70 24.22
CA THR A 100 -7.69 18.05 24.43
C THR A 100 -8.86 18.11 25.43
N GLY A 101 -9.29 16.96 25.96
CA GLY A 101 -10.46 16.89 26.85
C GLY A 101 -11.80 17.10 26.14
N MET A 102 -11.83 17.09 24.82
CA MET A 102 -13.04 17.30 24.03
C MET A 102 -13.95 16.07 24.07
N ASP A 103 -15.17 16.21 24.60
CA ASP A 103 -16.22 15.21 24.45
C ASP A 103 -17.07 15.56 23.21
N ILE A 104 -16.86 14.82 22.12
CA ILE A 104 -17.57 15.03 20.87
C ILE A 104 -19.10 14.94 20.98
N LYS A 105 -19.63 14.29 22.03
CA LYS A 105 -21.08 14.21 22.29
C LYS A 105 -21.67 15.50 22.84
N MET A 106 -20.80 16.36 23.38
CA MET A 106 -21.20 17.65 23.96
C MET A 106 -21.00 18.82 22.99
N VAL A 107 -20.38 18.54 21.82
CA VAL A 107 -20.19 19.57 20.78
C VAL A 107 -21.46 19.67 19.95
N GLU A 108 -21.97 20.89 19.78
CA GLU A 108 -23.11 21.13 18.89
C GLU A 108 -22.69 20.93 17.43
N PRO A 109 -23.46 20.19 16.65
CA PRO A 109 -23.17 20.00 15.23
C PRO A 109 -23.29 21.30 14.43
N GLU A 110 -22.27 21.59 13.63
CA GLU A 110 -22.29 22.67 12.65
C GLU A 110 -22.14 22.12 11.23
N PRO A 111 -22.63 22.82 10.20
CA PRO A 111 -22.40 22.42 8.81
C PRO A 111 -20.92 22.53 8.45
N PHE A 112 -20.46 21.67 7.55
CA PHE A 112 -19.11 21.79 7.01
C PHE A 112 -18.98 23.01 6.09
N ASP A 113 -17.83 23.67 6.12
CA ASP A 113 -17.42 24.58 5.06
C ASP A 113 -17.32 23.81 3.73
N ARG A 114 -17.78 24.44 2.67
CA ARG A 114 -17.88 23.80 1.35
C ARG A 114 -17.26 24.70 0.26
N PRO A 115 -15.96 24.96 0.31
CA PRO A 115 -15.31 25.90 -0.62
C PRO A 115 -15.49 25.50 -2.10
N PHE A 116 -15.68 24.22 -2.37
CA PHE A 116 -15.94 23.67 -3.71
C PHE A 116 -17.35 23.08 -3.85
N GLY A 117 -18.27 23.43 -2.96
CA GLY A 117 -19.68 23.03 -3.02
C GLY A 117 -19.96 21.60 -2.52
N LEU A 118 -20.99 20.99 -3.08
CA LEU A 118 -21.50 19.69 -2.64
C LEU A 118 -20.74 18.53 -3.28
N SER A 119 -20.59 17.44 -2.52
CA SER A 119 -20.08 16.19 -3.04
C SER A 119 -21.15 15.42 -3.82
N SER A 120 -20.72 14.45 -4.65
CA SER A 120 -21.62 13.49 -5.28
C SER A 120 -21.83 12.24 -4.40
N GLN A 121 -22.93 11.54 -4.61
CA GLN A 121 -23.23 10.26 -3.98
C GLN A 121 -22.14 9.22 -4.29
N SER A 122 -21.66 9.20 -5.52
CA SER A 122 -20.56 8.33 -5.95
C SER A 122 -19.28 8.62 -5.17
N GLY A 123 -18.94 9.90 -4.93
CA GLY A 123 -17.77 10.29 -4.13
C GLY A 123 -17.82 9.72 -2.70
N LEU A 124 -18.97 9.75 -2.05
CA LEU A 124 -19.16 9.15 -0.72
C LEU A 124 -19.00 7.63 -0.76
N SER A 125 -19.38 6.98 -1.86
CA SER A 125 -19.29 5.53 -1.99
C SER A 125 -17.87 5.00 -2.18
N PHE A 126 -16.88 5.85 -2.49
CA PHE A 126 -15.46 5.48 -2.61
C PHE A 126 -14.88 4.83 -1.34
N GLY A 127 -15.49 5.07 -0.18
CA GLY A 127 -15.10 4.45 1.09
C GLY A 127 -15.34 2.93 1.17
N LYS A 128 -16.08 2.33 0.26
CA LYS A 128 -16.37 0.89 0.22
C LYS A 128 -15.93 0.27 -1.10
N THR A 129 -15.67 -1.03 -1.09
CA THR A 129 -15.37 -1.78 -2.32
C THR A 129 -16.55 -1.73 -3.30
N GLY A 130 -16.27 -1.52 -4.56
CA GLY A 130 -17.24 -1.33 -5.63
C GLY A 130 -17.72 0.12 -5.79
N GLY A 131 -17.27 1.05 -4.94
CA GLY A 131 -17.70 2.44 -5.01
C GLY A 131 -17.06 3.23 -6.13
N VAL A 132 -15.78 3.00 -6.41
CA VAL A 132 -15.08 3.64 -7.52
C VAL A 132 -15.58 3.08 -8.84
N LEU A 133 -15.69 1.74 -8.94
CA LEU A 133 -16.24 1.10 -10.13
C LEU A 133 -17.69 1.54 -10.39
N GLY A 134 -18.50 1.67 -9.34
CA GLY A 134 -19.87 2.20 -9.43
C GLY A 134 -19.91 3.59 -10.07
N SER A 135 -19.00 4.49 -9.68
CA SER A 135 -18.90 5.82 -10.29
C SER A 135 -18.51 5.76 -11.78
N VAL A 136 -17.65 4.82 -12.15
CA VAL A 136 -17.32 4.59 -13.58
C VAL A 136 -18.55 4.12 -14.34
N VAL A 137 -19.34 3.21 -13.75
CA VAL A 137 -20.61 2.72 -14.35
C VAL A 137 -21.58 3.89 -14.56
N GLU A 138 -21.77 4.77 -13.55
CA GLU A 138 -22.63 5.94 -13.67
C GLU A 138 -22.19 6.86 -14.81
N VAL A 139 -20.89 7.20 -14.89
CA VAL A 139 -20.35 8.05 -15.97
C VAL A 139 -20.51 7.40 -17.35
N ILE A 140 -20.38 6.08 -17.45
CA ILE A 140 -20.64 5.36 -18.70
C ILE A 140 -22.12 5.49 -19.07
N ALA A 141 -23.03 5.27 -18.10
CA ALA A 141 -24.47 5.36 -18.33
C ALA A 141 -24.95 6.75 -18.75
N ASP A 142 -24.28 7.80 -18.25
CA ASP A 142 -24.58 9.19 -18.63
C ASP A 142 -24.13 9.54 -20.06
N LYS A 143 -23.12 8.84 -20.58
CA LYS A 143 -22.53 9.13 -21.89
C LYS A 143 -22.96 8.20 -23.01
N VAL A 144 -23.32 6.97 -22.67
CA VAL A 144 -23.65 5.92 -23.62
C VAL A 144 -24.87 5.16 -23.12
N ALA A 145 -25.80 4.88 -24.03
CA ALA A 145 -26.99 4.12 -23.66
C ALA A 145 -26.63 2.69 -23.19
N VAL A 146 -27.01 2.40 -21.95
CA VAL A 146 -26.77 1.12 -21.27
C VAL A 146 -28.02 0.29 -21.32
N LYS A 147 -27.92 -0.94 -21.84
CA LYS A 147 -29.01 -1.90 -21.93
C LYS A 147 -29.20 -2.67 -20.63
N ASN A 148 -28.09 -3.10 -20.00
CA ASN A 148 -28.13 -3.91 -18.79
C ASN A 148 -26.85 -3.75 -17.98
N VAL A 149 -26.96 -3.85 -16.64
CA VAL A 149 -25.82 -3.94 -15.71
C VAL A 149 -26.04 -5.15 -14.81
N ASN A 150 -25.12 -6.09 -14.85
CA ASN A 150 -25.16 -7.29 -14.03
C ASN A 150 -23.89 -7.39 -13.17
N THR A 151 -24.08 -7.51 -11.86
CA THR A 151 -22.96 -7.69 -10.91
C THR A 151 -23.10 -9.04 -10.23
N LYS A 152 -22.05 -9.85 -10.27
CA LYS A 152 -21.95 -11.14 -9.60
C LYS A 152 -20.68 -11.28 -8.81
N GLN A 153 -20.75 -11.91 -7.67
CA GLN A 153 -19.57 -12.32 -6.92
C GLN A 153 -18.93 -13.53 -7.60
N ILE A 154 -17.66 -13.40 -8.02
CA ILE A 154 -16.93 -14.49 -8.70
C ILE A 154 -15.97 -15.23 -7.77
N SER A 155 -15.58 -14.62 -6.65
CA SER A 155 -14.85 -15.24 -5.55
C SER A 155 -15.02 -14.41 -4.29
N GLU A 156 -14.54 -14.90 -3.14
CA GLU A 156 -14.52 -14.11 -1.91
C GLU A 156 -13.77 -12.80 -2.14
N GLY A 157 -14.41 -11.68 -1.80
CA GLY A 157 -13.82 -10.34 -1.95
C GLY A 157 -13.70 -9.85 -3.39
N THR A 158 -14.33 -10.50 -4.36
CA THR A 158 -14.23 -10.11 -5.78
C THR A 158 -15.58 -10.16 -6.47
N ASN A 159 -15.98 -9.03 -7.02
CA ASN A 159 -17.19 -8.88 -7.83
C ASN A 159 -16.83 -8.56 -9.28
N LEU A 160 -17.53 -9.17 -10.22
CA LEU A 160 -17.50 -8.85 -11.63
C LEU A 160 -18.79 -8.11 -12.00
N THR A 161 -18.67 -6.96 -12.62
CA THR A 161 -19.78 -6.17 -13.18
C THR A 161 -19.66 -6.17 -14.69
N GLU A 162 -20.67 -6.65 -15.38
CA GLU A 162 -20.79 -6.62 -16.83
C GLU A 162 -21.82 -5.57 -17.21
N ILE A 163 -21.42 -4.60 -18.04
CA ILE A 163 -22.21 -3.48 -18.54
C ILE A 163 -22.44 -3.74 -20.01
N GLU A 164 -23.64 -4.12 -20.38
CA GLU A 164 -24.05 -4.31 -21.77
C GLU A 164 -24.55 -2.97 -22.32
N LEU A 165 -23.89 -2.45 -23.33
CA LEU A 165 -24.27 -1.24 -24.04
C LEU A 165 -25.27 -1.56 -25.17
N GLU A 166 -26.09 -0.60 -25.58
CA GLU A 166 -27.07 -0.82 -26.66
C GLU A 166 -26.42 -1.18 -28.00
N ASN A 167 -25.18 -0.77 -28.23
CA ASN A 167 -24.40 -1.14 -29.41
C ASN A 167 -23.84 -2.57 -29.37
N GLY A 168 -24.18 -3.37 -28.35
CA GLY A 168 -23.75 -4.76 -28.16
C GLY A 168 -22.36 -4.91 -27.55
N ARG A 169 -21.63 -3.85 -27.25
CA ARG A 169 -20.34 -3.92 -26.54
C ARG A 169 -20.59 -4.24 -25.05
N ILE A 170 -19.76 -5.11 -24.49
CA ILE A 170 -19.75 -5.41 -23.06
C ILE A 170 -18.50 -4.80 -22.45
N VAL A 171 -18.67 -3.95 -21.44
CA VAL A 171 -17.59 -3.42 -20.60
C VAL A 171 -17.57 -4.22 -19.31
N ARG A 172 -16.37 -4.73 -18.95
CA ARG A 172 -16.18 -5.57 -17.76
C ARG A 172 -15.40 -4.83 -16.70
N GLY A 173 -16.03 -4.66 -15.55
CA GLY A 173 -15.43 -4.07 -14.36
C GLY A 173 -15.24 -5.13 -13.26
N ILE A 174 -14.08 -5.15 -12.62
CA ILE A 174 -13.80 -6.00 -11.45
C ILE A 174 -13.56 -5.11 -10.25
N ALA A 175 -14.27 -5.37 -9.14
CA ALA A 175 -13.99 -4.78 -7.85
C ALA A 175 -13.42 -5.85 -6.91
N VAL A 176 -12.17 -5.68 -6.45
CA VAL A 176 -11.49 -6.65 -5.61
C VAL A 176 -10.90 -6.00 -4.36
N PHE A 177 -11.02 -6.67 -3.22
CA PHE A 177 -10.39 -6.27 -1.98
C PHE A 177 -9.48 -7.34 -1.37
N GLY A 178 -8.45 -6.86 -0.64
CA GLY A 178 -7.43 -7.71 -0.03
C GLY A 178 -6.36 -8.15 -1.02
N LEU A 179 -5.10 -7.80 -0.74
CA LEU A 179 -3.98 -8.02 -1.67
C LEU A 179 -3.75 -9.50 -2.04
N GLY A 180 -4.15 -10.43 -1.16
CA GLY A 180 -4.15 -11.86 -1.48
C GLY A 180 -5.14 -12.24 -2.60
N ASN A 181 -6.32 -11.62 -2.62
CA ASN A 181 -7.30 -11.80 -3.70
C ASN A 181 -6.84 -11.09 -4.98
N VAL A 182 -6.23 -9.91 -4.84
CA VAL A 182 -5.65 -9.17 -5.97
C VAL A 182 -4.64 -10.02 -6.73
N ARG A 183 -3.74 -10.74 -6.04
CA ARG A 183 -2.79 -11.67 -6.68
C ARG A 183 -3.51 -12.67 -7.58
N LYS A 184 -4.53 -13.33 -7.06
CA LYS A 184 -5.32 -14.33 -7.82
C LYS A 184 -5.97 -13.70 -9.06
N ILE A 185 -6.49 -12.48 -8.95
CA ILE A 185 -7.09 -11.78 -10.08
C ILE A 185 -6.04 -11.40 -11.12
N VAL A 186 -4.89 -10.87 -10.70
CA VAL A 186 -3.79 -10.53 -11.61
C VAL A 186 -3.28 -11.78 -12.33
N ASP A 187 -3.13 -12.92 -11.65
CA ASP A 187 -2.71 -14.17 -12.27
C ASP A 187 -3.71 -14.64 -13.33
N LYS A 188 -5.02 -14.53 -13.06
CA LYS A 188 -6.08 -14.87 -14.02
C LYS A 188 -6.15 -13.92 -15.23
N LEU A 189 -5.85 -12.62 -15.02
CA LEU A 189 -5.73 -11.65 -16.10
C LEU A 189 -4.51 -11.97 -16.98
N LYS A 190 -3.38 -12.33 -16.39
CA LYS A 190 -2.16 -12.73 -17.10
C LYS A 190 -2.34 -14.00 -17.92
N SER A 191 -3.04 -14.99 -17.37
CA SER A 191 -3.32 -16.26 -18.08
C SER A 191 -4.40 -16.15 -19.16
N GLY A 192 -5.12 -15.01 -19.21
CA GLY A 192 -6.27 -14.84 -20.11
C GLY A 192 -7.55 -15.56 -19.64
N GLU A 193 -7.53 -16.21 -18.46
CA GLU A 193 -8.72 -16.86 -17.87
C GLU A 193 -9.81 -15.82 -17.53
N LEU A 194 -9.40 -14.60 -17.20
CA LEU A 194 -10.28 -13.50 -16.86
C LEU A 194 -9.97 -12.29 -17.75
N GLN A 195 -11.03 -11.61 -18.19
CA GLN A 195 -10.91 -10.36 -18.95
C GLN A 195 -11.60 -9.23 -18.22
N ALA A 196 -10.99 -8.06 -18.19
CA ALA A 196 -11.55 -6.86 -17.63
C ALA A 196 -11.10 -5.62 -18.41
N ASP A 197 -11.96 -4.61 -18.45
CA ASP A 197 -11.61 -3.27 -18.96
C ASP A 197 -11.14 -2.37 -17.80
N VAL A 198 -11.78 -2.48 -16.62
CA VAL A 198 -11.45 -1.70 -15.43
C VAL A 198 -11.35 -2.62 -14.21
N VAL A 199 -10.33 -2.42 -13.38
CA VAL A 199 -10.16 -3.15 -12.13
C VAL A 199 -10.02 -2.17 -10.96
N GLU A 200 -11.05 -2.14 -10.11
CA GLU A 200 -10.96 -1.46 -8.82
C GLU A 200 -10.25 -2.36 -7.81
N VAL A 201 -9.19 -1.82 -7.20
CA VAL A 201 -8.43 -2.55 -6.19
C VAL A 201 -8.41 -1.80 -4.86
N MET A 202 -8.85 -2.49 -3.80
CA MET A 202 -8.75 -2.04 -2.42
C MET A 202 -7.83 -2.96 -1.63
N ALA A 203 -6.74 -2.43 -1.06
CA ALA A 203 -5.81 -3.24 -0.25
C ALA A 203 -6.46 -3.77 1.03
N CYS A 204 -7.39 -3.02 1.63
CA CYS A 204 -8.09 -3.40 2.85
C CYS A 204 -9.36 -4.18 2.56
N ASN A 205 -9.70 -5.14 3.42
CA ASN A 205 -10.94 -5.90 3.32
C ASN A 205 -12.16 -4.97 3.44
N TYR A 206 -13.08 -5.08 2.50
CA TYR A 206 -14.30 -4.25 2.34
C TYR A 206 -14.03 -2.77 2.00
N GLY A 207 -12.80 -2.40 1.58
CA GLY A 207 -12.42 -1.04 1.25
C GLY A 207 -12.00 -0.22 2.47
N CYS A 208 -12.09 1.12 2.37
CA CYS A 208 -11.61 2.05 3.40
C CYS A 208 -12.39 1.97 4.72
N ILE A 209 -13.64 1.51 4.73
CA ILE A 209 -14.40 1.23 5.95
C ILE A 209 -13.74 0.16 6.84
N GLY A 210 -12.93 -0.72 6.24
CA GLY A 210 -12.08 -1.70 6.93
C GLY A 210 -10.62 -1.28 7.07
N GLY A 211 -10.30 -0.01 6.79
CA GLY A 211 -8.93 0.51 6.74
C GLY A 211 -8.17 0.40 8.05
N GLY A 212 -6.84 0.29 7.94
CA GLY A 212 -5.94 0.15 9.10
C GLY A 212 -5.89 1.37 10.03
N GLY A 213 -6.39 2.53 9.59
CA GLY A 213 -6.53 3.76 10.39
C GLY A 213 -7.85 3.87 11.18
N GLN A 214 -8.77 2.92 10.99
CA GLN A 214 -10.06 2.93 11.70
C GLN A 214 -9.90 2.54 13.19
N PRO A 215 -10.77 3.08 14.09
CA PRO A 215 -10.85 2.65 15.47
C PRO A 215 -11.24 1.17 15.61
N TYR A 216 -10.79 0.55 16.70
CA TYR A 216 -11.24 -0.80 17.07
C TYR A 216 -12.59 -0.76 17.78
N PRO A 217 -13.41 -1.83 17.71
CA PRO A 217 -13.18 -3.03 16.90
C PRO A 217 -13.33 -2.76 15.40
N ASN A 218 -12.69 -3.60 14.57
CA ASN A 218 -12.78 -3.53 13.11
C ASN A 218 -13.29 -4.88 12.54
N ASP A 219 -14.31 -5.41 13.19
CA ASP A 219 -15.00 -6.66 12.84
C ASP A 219 -16.05 -6.46 11.73
N VAL A 220 -16.69 -7.56 11.31
CA VAL A 220 -17.71 -7.56 10.25
C VAL A 220 -18.90 -6.66 10.63
N ARG A 221 -19.37 -6.71 11.89
CA ARG A 221 -20.51 -5.93 12.36
C ARG A 221 -20.21 -4.43 12.34
N THR A 222 -19.03 -4.05 12.81
CA THR A 222 -18.60 -2.64 12.81
C THR A 222 -18.43 -2.11 11.38
N ARG A 223 -17.87 -2.89 10.47
CA ARG A 223 -17.78 -2.52 9.04
C ARG A 223 -19.15 -2.39 8.39
N ALA A 224 -20.07 -3.29 8.67
CA ALA A 224 -21.44 -3.19 8.18
C ALA A 224 -22.14 -1.91 8.65
N ARG A 225 -21.94 -1.52 9.93
CA ARG A 225 -22.47 -0.25 10.47
C ARG A 225 -21.84 0.97 9.79
N ARG A 226 -20.52 0.98 9.55
CA ARG A 226 -19.85 2.06 8.80
C ARG A 226 -20.39 2.17 7.38
N ALA A 227 -20.65 1.03 6.72
CA ALA A 227 -21.26 1.01 5.39
C ALA A 227 -22.71 1.54 5.39
N SER A 228 -23.50 1.28 6.45
CA SER A 228 -24.86 1.85 6.55
C SER A 228 -24.84 3.36 6.74
N ILE A 229 -23.94 3.88 7.57
CA ILE A 229 -23.77 5.32 7.76
C ILE A 229 -23.43 6.03 6.44
N LEU A 230 -22.52 5.46 5.63
CA LEU A 230 -22.23 6.03 4.31
C LEU A 230 -23.47 6.09 3.40
N ARG A 231 -24.36 5.08 3.46
CA ARG A 231 -25.63 5.09 2.71
C ARG A 231 -26.63 6.09 3.25
N GLU A 232 -26.73 6.21 4.57
CA GLU A 232 -27.62 7.18 5.23
C GLU A 232 -27.20 8.63 4.93
N THR A 233 -25.88 8.90 4.94
CA THR A 233 -25.34 10.22 4.58
C THR A 233 -25.60 10.57 3.11
N GLN A 234 -25.72 9.58 2.23
CA GLN A 234 -26.07 9.78 0.82
C GLN A 234 -27.48 10.37 0.61
N SER A 235 -28.36 10.28 1.60
CA SER A 235 -29.74 10.80 1.49
C SER A 235 -29.87 12.29 1.83
N VAL A 236 -28.80 12.96 2.29
CA VAL A 236 -28.84 14.34 2.78
C VAL A 236 -27.80 15.19 2.06
N ASP A 237 -28.22 16.26 1.40
CA ASP A 237 -27.35 17.28 0.78
C ASP A 237 -26.29 16.76 -0.20
N VAL A 238 -26.58 15.74 -0.99
CA VAL A 238 -25.64 15.13 -1.93
C VAL A 238 -26.26 15.06 -3.33
N LEU A 239 -25.47 15.47 -4.33
CA LEU A 239 -25.87 15.33 -5.73
C LEU A 239 -25.75 13.87 -6.19
N ILE A 240 -26.70 13.40 -6.97
CA ILE A 240 -26.81 11.97 -7.32
C ILE A 240 -25.63 11.52 -8.19
N SER A 241 -25.36 12.23 -9.28
CA SER A 241 -24.33 11.87 -10.25
C SER A 241 -23.12 12.82 -10.24
N PRO A 242 -21.89 12.33 -10.48
CA PRO A 242 -20.73 13.20 -10.67
C PRO A 242 -20.88 14.14 -11.87
N THR A 243 -21.52 13.70 -12.94
CA THR A 243 -21.71 14.46 -14.18
C THR A 243 -22.76 15.56 -14.03
N GLU A 244 -23.72 15.39 -13.10
CA GLU A 244 -24.72 16.41 -12.76
C GLU A 244 -24.21 17.43 -11.74
N ASN A 245 -23.04 17.17 -11.12
CA ASN A 245 -22.47 18.07 -10.14
C ASN A 245 -22.01 19.37 -10.79
N PHE A 246 -22.84 20.41 -10.70
CA PHE A 246 -22.54 21.71 -11.29
C PHE A 246 -21.33 22.39 -10.62
N HIS A 247 -21.03 22.13 -9.35
CA HIS A 247 -19.83 22.63 -8.68
C HIS A 247 -18.57 22.05 -9.29
N MET A 248 -18.60 20.77 -9.67
CA MET A 248 -17.49 20.16 -10.40
C MET A 248 -17.32 20.76 -11.79
N ARG A 249 -18.40 21.06 -12.51
CA ARG A 249 -18.33 21.78 -13.79
C ARG A 249 -17.73 23.16 -13.62
N GLN A 250 -18.19 23.92 -12.64
CA GLN A 250 -17.60 25.24 -12.33
C GLN A 250 -16.11 25.15 -11.96
N LEU A 251 -15.71 24.12 -11.21
CA LEU A 251 -14.30 23.88 -10.87
C LEU A 251 -13.46 23.67 -12.14
N TYR A 252 -13.94 22.84 -13.07
CA TYR A 252 -13.29 22.64 -14.35
C TYR A 252 -13.26 23.92 -15.17
N GLU A 253 -14.37 24.60 -15.37
CA GLU A 253 -14.44 25.83 -16.14
C GLU A 253 -13.54 26.94 -15.59
N LYS A 254 -13.45 27.05 -14.26
CA LYS A 254 -12.70 28.13 -13.60
C LYS A 254 -11.20 27.83 -13.50
N TYR A 255 -10.81 26.57 -13.29
CA TYR A 255 -9.44 26.24 -12.89
C TYR A 255 -8.76 25.15 -13.72
N LEU A 256 -9.49 24.13 -14.13
CA LEU A 256 -8.93 22.93 -14.75
C LEU A 256 -9.16 22.87 -16.27
N GLY A 257 -9.93 23.82 -16.84
CA GLY A 257 -10.32 23.79 -18.24
C GLY A 257 -11.34 22.68 -18.54
N ALA A 258 -10.96 21.69 -19.28
CA ALA A 258 -11.78 20.51 -19.57
C ALA A 258 -11.16 19.24 -18.99
N PRO A 259 -11.92 18.15 -18.82
CA PRO A 259 -11.33 16.84 -18.54
C PRO A 259 -10.26 16.50 -19.57
N LEU A 260 -9.07 16.09 -19.10
CA LEU A 260 -7.87 15.82 -19.92
C LEU A 260 -7.21 17.05 -20.54
N SER A 261 -7.54 18.26 -20.13
CA SER A 261 -6.78 19.46 -20.50
C SER A 261 -5.37 19.44 -19.89
N HIS A 262 -4.50 20.31 -20.34
CA HIS A 262 -3.15 20.46 -19.80
C HIS A 262 -3.20 20.83 -18.30
N GLU A 263 -4.05 21.79 -17.92
CA GLU A 263 -4.23 22.26 -16.54
C GLU A 263 -4.74 21.13 -15.63
N ALA A 264 -5.69 20.32 -16.12
CA ALA A 264 -6.16 19.15 -15.39
C ALA A 264 -5.04 18.12 -15.19
N HIS A 265 -4.25 17.84 -16.26
CA HIS A 265 -3.11 16.92 -16.16
C HIS A 265 -2.06 17.40 -15.16
N GLU A 266 -1.64 18.64 -15.20
CA GLU A 266 -0.66 19.19 -14.26
C GLU A 266 -1.15 19.18 -12.80
N THR A 267 -2.48 19.31 -12.58
CA THR A 267 -3.01 19.48 -11.23
C THR A 267 -3.41 18.15 -10.59
N ILE A 268 -4.19 17.32 -11.31
CA ILE A 268 -4.84 16.15 -10.72
C ILE A 268 -4.37 14.81 -11.31
N HIS A 269 -3.36 14.81 -12.16
CA HIS A 269 -2.74 13.59 -12.64
C HIS A 269 -1.31 13.44 -12.11
N THR A 270 -0.78 12.23 -12.20
CA THR A 270 0.58 11.85 -11.80
C THR A 270 1.04 10.65 -12.61
N GLU A 271 2.33 10.35 -12.53
CA GLU A 271 2.91 9.15 -13.11
C GLU A 271 3.44 8.24 -12.01
N TYR A 272 3.12 6.95 -12.12
CA TYR A 272 3.64 5.93 -11.25
C TYR A 272 4.82 5.22 -11.91
N LYS A 273 5.83 4.83 -11.09
CA LYS A 273 7.07 4.19 -11.58
C LYS A 273 7.32 2.90 -10.82
N HIS A 274 7.96 1.96 -11.48
CA HIS A 274 8.50 0.79 -10.80
C HIS A 274 9.42 1.21 -9.65
N ARG A 275 9.21 0.66 -8.47
CA ARG A 275 10.01 0.91 -7.26
C ARG A 275 10.52 -0.41 -6.70
N ARG A 276 11.79 -0.46 -6.38
CA ARG A 276 12.35 -1.63 -5.68
C ARG A 276 11.80 -1.74 -4.26
N ARG A 277 11.74 -2.94 -3.71
CA ARG A 277 11.30 -3.16 -2.31
C ARG A 277 12.23 -2.50 -1.30
N ILE A 278 13.51 -2.39 -1.64
CA ILE A 278 14.57 -1.77 -0.87
C ILE A 278 15.05 -0.59 -1.70
N GLN A 279 14.92 0.62 -1.19
CA GLN A 279 15.29 1.88 -1.85
C GLN A 279 16.69 2.34 -1.49
N GLU A 280 17.60 1.47 -1.11
CA GLU A 280 19.00 1.85 -0.95
C GLU A 280 19.64 2.00 -2.33
N GLU A 281 20.17 3.18 -2.60
CA GLU A 281 20.83 3.51 -3.88
C GLU A 281 22.10 2.70 -4.10
N GLU A 282 22.74 2.23 -3.04
CA GLU A 282 23.82 1.27 -3.03
C GLU A 282 23.56 0.23 -1.93
N ILE A 283 22.90 -0.88 -2.29
CA ILE A 283 23.24 -2.12 -1.61
C ILE A 283 24.61 -2.46 -2.19
N ASP A 284 25.66 -2.28 -1.42
CA ASP A 284 26.85 -3.07 -1.61
C ASP A 284 26.38 -4.53 -1.58
N ILE A 285 26.11 -5.08 -2.75
CA ILE A 285 25.97 -6.52 -2.90
C ILE A 285 27.38 -6.99 -2.57
N LEU A 286 27.59 -7.26 -1.27
CA LEU A 286 28.70 -8.13 -0.90
C LEU A 286 28.62 -9.27 -1.90
N PRO A 287 29.69 -9.51 -2.68
CA PRO A 287 29.67 -10.57 -3.67
C PRO A 287 29.06 -11.80 -3.01
N LEU A 288 28.09 -12.43 -3.68
CA LEU A 288 27.52 -13.69 -3.19
C LEU A 288 28.73 -14.51 -2.76
N PRO A 289 28.79 -14.96 -1.48
CA PRO A 289 29.93 -15.74 -1.03
C PRO A 289 30.11 -16.84 -2.06
N THR A 290 31.22 -16.84 -2.76
CA THR A 290 31.64 -18.01 -3.49
C THR A 290 31.57 -19.13 -2.47
N ASP A 291 30.99 -20.28 -2.81
CA ASP A 291 30.97 -21.47 -1.94
C ASP A 291 32.43 -21.81 -1.60
N ASP A 292 32.96 -21.05 -0.65
CA ASP A 292 34.29 -21.25 -0.11
C ASP A 292 34.10 -22.37 0.92
N GLU A 293 34.37 -23.62 0.50
CA GLU A 293 34.23 -24.81 1.35
C GLU A 293 35.07 -24.72 2.63
N GLU A 294 35.98 -23.75 2.69
CA GLU A 294 36.83 -23.50 3.87
C GLU A 294 36.15 -22.64 4.95
N LYS A 295 35.13 -21.82 4.61
CA LYS A 295 34.51 -20.96 5.60
C LYS A 295 33.40 -21.64 6.42
N ILE A 296 33.23 -21.20 7.67
CA ILE A 296 32.14 -21.61 8.56
C ILE A 296 30.93 -20.75 8.27
N LYS A 297 29.84 -21.37 7.81
CA LYS A 297 28.58 -20.65 7.47
C LYS A 297 27.81 -20.33 8.76
N VAL A 298 27.57 -19.05 9.04
CA VAL A 298 26.83 -18.56 10.20
C VAL A 298 25.59 -17.80 9.74
N SER A 299 24.40 -18.35 9.95
CA SER A 299 23.14 -17.77 9.56
C SER A 299 22.33 -17.34 10.79
N VAL A 300 22.15 -16.04 10.99
CA VAL A 300 21.40 -15.48 12.13
C VAL A 300 19.92 -15.38 11.76
N CYS A 301 19.05 -16.00 12.57
CA CYS A 301 17.61 -15.96 12.37
C CYS A 301 17.05 -14.54 12.61
N LEU A 302 16.42 -13.95 11.60
CA LEU A 302 15.75 -12.64 11.66
C LEU A 302 14.22 -12.76 11.70
N GLY A 303 13.70 -13.96 11.98
CA GLY A 303 12.26 -14.15 12.23
C GLY A 303 11.80 -13.35 13.45
N THR A 304 10.53 -12.95 13.49
CA THR A 304 9.95 -12.00 14.47
C THR A 304 10.35 -12.31 15.91
N SER A 305 10.26 -13.58 16.35
CA SER A 305 10.59 -13.99 17.72
C SER A 305 12.08 -13.84 18.04
N CYS A 306 12.95 -14.12 17.09
CA CYS A 306 14.40 -13.95 17.27
C CYS A 306 14.79 -12.48 17.21
N TYR A 307 14.19 -11.72 16.29
CA TYR A 307 14.42 -10.28 16.16
C TYR A 307 14.06 -9.52 17.44
N THR A 308 12.89 -9.78 18.02
CA THR A 308 12.44 -9.15 19.29
C THR A 308 13.29 -9.55 20.50
N LYS A 309 14.08 -10.62 20.38
CA LYS A 309 15.01 -11.08 21.42
C LYS A 309 16.47 -10.76 21.09
N GLY A 310 16.73 -9.79 20.21
CA GLY A 310 18.06 -9.24 19.99
C GLY A 310 18.92 -9.99 18.96
N SER A 311 18.33 -10.76 18.02
CA SER A 311 19.14 -11.42 16.99
C SER A 311 19.77 -10.44 16.00
N TYR A 312 19.19 -9.27 15.80
CA TYR A 312 19.76 -8.25 14.94
C TYR A 312 21.05 -7.68 15.54
N GLU A 313 21.09 -7.41 16.83
CA GLU A 313 22.30 -6.96 17.52
C GLU A 313 23.40 -8.05 17.50
N ILE A 314 23.02 -9.34 17.51
CA ILE A 314 23.97 -10.45 17.33
C ILE A 314 24.57 -10.40 15.93
N LEU A 315 23.76 -10.19 14.89
CA LEU A 315 24.22 -10.08 13.51
C LEU A 315 25.20 -8.92 13.34
N GLU A 316 24.86 -7.72 13.82
CA GLU A 316 25.73 -6.55 13.75
C GLU A 316 27.06 -6.77 14.49
N LYS A 317 27.02 -7.37 15.69
CA LYS A 317 28.24 -7.69 16.44
C LYS A 317 29.11 -8.70 15.74
N LEU A 318 28.53 -9.75 15.13
CA LEU A 318 29.29 -10.75 14.37
C LEU A 318 29.98 -10.13 13.15
N ILE A 319 29.28 -9.25 12.41
CA ILE A 319 29.86 -8.51 11.29
C ILE A 319 31.04 -7.63 11.77
N ALA A 320 30.88 -6.92 12.87
CA ALA A 320 31.96 -6.11 13.43
C ALA A 320 33.15 -6.96 13.87
N LEU A 321 32.90 -8.15 14.48
CA LEU A 321 33.95 -9.08 14.91
C LEU A 321 34.66 -9.72 13.73
N SER A 322 33.98 -9.99 12.61
CA SER A 322 34.62 -10.56 11.41
C SER A 322 35.67 -9.64 10.80
N ASN A 323 35.55 -8.34 11.02
CA ASN A 323 36.53 -7.35 10.58
C ASN A 323 37.74 -7.20 11.54
N ASN A 324 37.57 -7.55 12.82
CA ASN A 324 38.53 -7.18 13.88
C ASN A 324 39.14 -8.41 14.60
N GLU A 325 38.47 -9.55 14.65
CA GLU A 325 38.84 -10.69 15.44
C GLU A 325 39.29 -11.88 14.54
N GLU A 326 40.43 -12.45 14.81
CA GLU A 326 41.06 -13.53 14.00
C GLU A 326 40.16 -14.76 13.84
N TRP A 327 39.46 -15.18 14.91
CA TRP A 327 38.55 -16.32 14.89
C TRP A 327 37.33 -16.12 14.00
N ALA A 328 36.89 -14.84 13.82
CA ALA A 328 35.71 -14.49 13.09
C ALA A 328 35.96 -14.18 11.60
N LYS A 329 37.22 -14.04 11.17
CA LYS A 329 37.60 -13.82 9.77
C LYS A 329 37.19 -14.94 8.83
N ASN A 330 37.16 -16.17 9.35
CA ASN A 330 36.78 -17.36 8.59
C ASN A 330 35.27 -17.67 8.65
N LEU A 331 34.45 -16.74 9.15
CA LEU A 331 33.01 -16.87 9.17
C LEU A 331 32.39 -16.25 7.92
N GLU A 332 31.48 -16.98 7.31
CA GLU A 332 30.54 -16.46 6.33
C GLU A 332 29.22 -16.09 7.05
N ILE A 333 29.03 -14.82 7.33
CA ILE A 333 27.92 -14.35 8.18
C ILE A 333 26.77 -13.84 7.28
N LYS A 334 25.55 -14.35 7.53
CA LYS A 334 24.35 -13.88 6.83
C LYS A 334 23.11 -13.87 7.75
N GLY A 335 22.14 -13.04 7.43
CA GLY A 335 20.81 -13.13 7.99
C GLY A 335 20.00 -14.22 7.29
N THR A 336 19.14 -14.93 8.03
CA THR A 336 18.22 -15.91 7.46
C THR A 336 16.80 -15.69 7.98
N PHE A 337 15.81 -16.23 7.28
CA PHE A 337 14.45 -16.27 7.78
C PHE A 337 14.29 -17.34 8.88
N CYS A 338 13.06 -17.56 9.33
CA CYS A 338 12.76 -18.38 10.49
C CYS A 338 13.40 -19.78 10.44
N LEU A 339 14.13 -20.14 11.52
CA LEU A 339 14.73 -21.48 11.74
C LEU A 339 13.78 -22.42 12.51
N GLU A 340 12.51 -22.01 12.72
CA GLU A 340 11.44 -22.78 13.38
C GLU A 340 11.73 -23.23 14.82
N ASN A 341 12.70 -22.60 15.50
CA ASN A 341 13.09 -22.91 16.88
C ASN A 341 12.78 -21.75 17.84
N CYS A 342 11.58 -21.15 17.72
CA CYS A 342 11.19 -19.92 18.41
C CYS A 342 11.19 -20.03 19.95
N GLY A 343 11.02 -21.23 20.49
CA GLY A 343 11.07 -21.48 21.94
C GLY A 343 12.44 -21.17 22.56
N LYS A 344 13.51 -21.27 21.78
CA LYS A 344 14.90 -21.01 22.19
C LYS A 344 15.50 -19.78 21.47
N ALA A 345 14.67 -18.79 21.13
CA ALA A 345 15.16 -17.58 20.48
C ALA A 345 16.03 -16.72 21.43
N PRO A 346 17.05 -16.01 20.93
CA PRO A 346 17.46 -15.92 19.52
C PRO A 346 18.20 -17.16 19.04
N ASN A 347 18.09 -17.48 17.71
CA ASN A 347 18.70 -18.66 17.11
C ASN A 347 19.71 -18.29 16.04
N VAL A 348 20.80 -19.05 15.97
CA VAL A 348 21.83 -18.97 14.94
C VAL A 348 22.10 -20.37 14.41
N LEU A 349 22.18 -20.53 13.09
CA LEU A 349 22.59 -21.76 12.44
C LEU A 349 24.09 -21.64 12.09
N ILE A 350 24.89 -22.55 12.58
CA ILE A 350 26.34 -22.65 12.28
C ILE A 350 26.55 -23.96 11.52
N ASN A 351 26.90 -23.85 10.23
CA ASN A 351 26.82 -24.96 9.28
C ASN A 351 25.43 -25.62 9.36
N ASP A 352 25.35 -26.86 9.88
CA ASP A 352 24.09 -27.60 10.04
C ASP A 352 23.57 -27.62 11.50
N ARG A 353 24.22 -26.92 12.42
CA ARG A 353 23.89 -26.92 13.85
C ARG A 353 23.16 -25.69 14.30
N ILE A 354 21.93 -25.84 14.82
CA ILE A 354 21.16 -24.73 15.41
C ILE A 354 21.63 -24.47 16.84
N VAL A 355 22.06 -23.24 17.11
CA VAL A 355 22.40 -22.70 18.43
C VAL A 355 21.23 -21.84 18.91
N GLY A 356 20.52 -22.34 19.90
CA GLY A 356 19.41 -21.58 20.54
C GLY A 356 19.90 -20.78 21.75
N GLU A 357 19.11 -19.74 22.13
CA GLU A 357 19.50 -18.77 23.16
C GLU A 357 20.92 -18.26 22.87
N ALA A 358 21.15 -17.91 21.61
CA ALA A 358 22.44 -17.60 21.07
C ALA A 358 23.02 -16.31 21.69
N THR A 359 24.28 -16.39 22.12
CA THR A 359 25.11 -15.26 22.53
C THR A 359 26.41 -15.31 21.73
N ILE A 360 27.13 -14.20 21.69
CA ILE A 360 28.42 -14.13 20.98
C ILE A 360 29.40 -15.22 21.51
N GLU A 361 29.41 -15.48 22.81
CA GLU A 361 30.25 -16.46 23.46
C GLU A 361 29.92 -17.90 22.99
N LYS A 362 28.62 -18.25 22.98
CA LYS A 362 28.15 -19.56 22.49
C LYS A 362 28.47 -19.75 20.99
N ILE A 363 28.26 -18.70 20.19
CA ILE A 363 28.56 -18.74 18.76
C ILE A 363 30.07 -18.94 18.54
N LYS A 364 30.89 -18.20 19.28
CA LYS A 364 32.35 -18.33 19.23
C LYS A 364 32.82 -19.76 19.60
N GLU A 365 32.26 -20.31 20.67
CA GLU A 365 32.61 -21.67 21.13
C GLU A 365 32.29 -22.71 20.03
N VAL A 366 31.08 -22.67 19.47
CA VAL A 366 30.65 -23.59 18.41
C VAL A 366 31.46 -23.37 17.14
N ALA A 367 31.68 -22.15 16.72
CA ALA A 367 32.48 -21.85 15.52
C ALA A 367 33.92 -22.32 15.64
N LEU A 368 34.55 -22.15 16.81
CA LEU A 368 35.91 -22.65 17.07
C LEU A 368 35.96 -24.19 17.09
N SER A 369 34.92 -24.88 17.57
CA SER A 369 34.86 -26.34 17.49
C SER A 369 34.79 -26.82 16.04
N GLU A 370 33.97 -26.21 15.20
CA GLU A 370 33.84 -26.51 13.78
C GLU A 370 35.15 -26.26 13.01
N ILE A 371 35.87 -25.18 13.35
CA ILE A 371 37.17 -24.86 12.75
C ILE A 371 38.21 -25.98 13.09
N ARG A 372 38.22 -26.44 14.35
CA ARG A 372 39.15 -27.52 14.78
C ARG A 372 38.83 -28.83 14.12
N GLU A 373 37.58 -29.21 13.99
CA GLU A 373 37.14 -30.42 13.31
C GLU A 373 37.56 -30.41 11.84
N LYS A 374 37.38 -29.31 11.12
CA LYS A 374 37.85 -29.16 9.73
C LYS A 374 39.39 -29.25 9.60
N GLN A 375 40.15 -28.71 10.56
CA GLN A 375 41.63 -28.79 10.56
C GLN A 375 42.13 -30.19 10.93
N GLY A 376 41.43 -30.90 11.80
CA GLY A 376 41.75 -32.27 12.19
C GLY A 376 41.57 -33.28 11.06
N ASP A 377 40.51 -33.15 10.26
CA ASP A 377 40.28 -34.00 9.09
C ASP A 377 41.31 -33.77 7.96
N THR A 378 41.89 -32.56 7.89
CA THR A 378 42.94 -32.25 6.89
C THR A 378 44.31 -32.86 7.25
N GLU A 379 44.60 -33.07 8.53
CA GLU A 379 45.84 -33.75 8.95
C GLU A 379 45.77 -35.28 8.78
N VAL A 380 44.60 -35.89 8.99
CA VAL A 380 44.38 -37.33 8.77
C VAL A 380 44.44 -37.70 7.28
N SER A 381 43.98 -36.83 6.40
CA SER A 381 44.04 -37.05 4.94
C SER A 381 45.44 -36.86 4.34
N LYS A 382 46.35 -36.12 5.01
CA LYS A 382 47.76 -35.94 4.60
C LYS A 382 48.70 -37.02 5.14
N SER A 383 48.27 -37.83 6.11
CA SER A 383 49.04 -38.93 6.64
C SER A 383 48.78 -40.28 5.92
N ASN A 384 47.87 -40.30 4.96
CA ASN A 384 47.51 -41.48 4.17
C ASN A 384 47.84 -41.35 2.66
N LEU A 385 48.73 -40.46 2.29
CA LEU A 385 49.37 -40.34 0.98
C LEU A 385 50.93 -40.49 1.19
#